data_755967dcef13d380ddfaff08f503ec5f
#
_entry.id   755967dcef13d380ddfaff08f503ec5f
#
_cell.length_a   1.000
_cell.length_b   1.000
_cell.length_c   1.000
_cell.angle_alpha   90.00
_cell.angle_beta   90.00
_cell.angle_gamma   90.00
#
_symmetry.space_group_name_H-M   'P 1'
#
loop_
_entity.id
_entity.type
_entity.pdbx_description
1 polymer ?
#
loop_
_entity_poly.entity_id
_entity_poly.type
_entity_poly.pdbx_seq_one_letter_code
_entity_poly.pdbx_strand_id
1 'polypeptide(L)'
;MRDDSFWMREAIKLAEEGMKEYSELPISTILVANDKEIGRGVTANVREGGVIAHGELNVLLAAKRQVFSCERPLVLYTTLEPCIMCLGAAIECGVDKIVYAMPALPDGGACYADRMRGIKEKIPEIVGGVLETEEYLLMKKFIETHNETNPAWYYVNQLVREYEASLK
;
A
#
# COMPACT_ATOMS: atom_id res chain seq x y z
N MET A 1 19.85 4.74 10.16
CA MET A 1 18.75 4.05 9.45
C MET A 1 17.52 4.87 9.66
N ARG A 2 16.77 5.15 8.60
CA ARG A 2 15.51 5.88 8.68
C ARG A 2 14.46 4.99 9.32
N ASP A 3 13.56 5.57 10.11
CA ASP A 3 12.47 4.81 10.74
C ASP A 3 11.29 4.58 9.78
N ASP A 4 10.35 3.73 10.19
CA ASP A 4 9.17 3.41 9.39
C ASP A 4 8.32 4.67 9.10
N SER A 5 8.30 5.63 10.04
CA SER A 5 7.55 6.87 9.87
C SER A 5 8.15 7.78 8.79
N PHE A 6 9.48 7.76 8.60
CA PHE A 6 10.11 8.50 7.50
C PHE A 6 9.63 7.97 6.15
N TRP A 7 9.74 6.64 5.93
CA TRP A 7 9.37 6.02 4.65
C TRP A 7 7.87 6.10 4.39
N MET A 8 7.05 5.96 5.43
CA MET A 8 5.60 6.09 5.30
C MET A 8 5.19 7.52 4.94
N ARG A 9 5.85 8.55 5.49
CA ARG A 9 5.59 9.95 5.10
C ARG A 9 5.94 10.21 3.64
N GLU A 10 7.02 9.63 3.14
CA GLU A 10 7.37 9.71 1.71
C GLU A 10 6.31 8.98 0.85
N ALA A 11 5.79 7.85 1.32
CA ALA A 11 4.71 7.15 0.63
C ALA A 11 3.42 7.99 0.60
N ILE A 12 2.97 8.55 1.71
CA ILE A 12 1.76 9.39 1.78
C ILE A 12 1.90 10.61 0.86
N LYS A 13 3.07 11.24 0.82
CA LYS A 13 3.35 12.35 -0.10
C LYS A 13 3.23 11.92 -1.56
N LEU A 14 3.77 10.76 -1.91
CA LEU A 14 3.65 10.18 -3.26
C LEU A 14 2.19 9.87 -3.62
N ALA A 15 1.40 9.37 -2.66
CA ALA A 15 -0.04 9.13 -2.85
C ALA A 15 -0.81 10.44 -3.13
N GLU A 16 -0.49 11.51 -2.39
CA GLU A 16 -1.08 12.83 -2.64
C GLU A 16 -0.70 13.41 -4.01
N GLU A 17 0.55 13.22 -4.44
CA GLU A 17 1.01 13.61 -5.78
C GLU A 17 0.23 12.85 -6.87
N GLY A 18 0.10 11.52 -6.75
CA GLY A 18 -0.67 10.69 -7.67
C GLY A 18 -2.16 11.07 -7.74
N MET A 19 -2.77 11.36 -6.59
CA MET A 19 -4.13 11.87 -6.52
C MET A 19 -4.30 13.18 -7.29
N LYS A 20 -3.39 14.13 -7.12
CA LYS A 20 -3.46 15.46 -7.78
C LYS A 20 -3.20 15.38 -9.28
N GLU A 21 -2.24 14.54 -9.70
CA GLU A 21 -1.80 14.49 -11.09
C GLU A 21 -2.72 13.63 -11.97
N TYR A 22 -3.21 12.51 -11.43
CA TYR A 22 -3.93 11.51 -12.23
C TYR A 22 -5.36 11.25 -11.75
N SER A 23 -5.83 11.92 -10.70
CA SER A 23 -7.12 11.62 -10.04
C SER A 23 -7.23 10.15 -9.61
N GLU A 24 -6.09 9.53 -9.30
CA GLU A 24 -6.02 8.16 -8.79
C GLU A 24 -6.43 8.07 -7.32
N LEU A 25 -6.71 6.83 -6.87
CA LEU A 25 -6.81 6.55 -5.44
C LEU A 25 -5.54 7.04 -4.74
N PRO A 26 -5.64 7.70 -3.59
CA PRO A 26 -4.48 8.17 -2.85
C PRO A 26 -3.74 7.00 -2.15
N ILE A 27 -3.30 6.04 -2.95
CA ILE A 27 -2.58 4.85 -2.49
C ILE A 27 -1.25 4.76 -3.22
N SER A 28 -0.18 4.61 -2.47
CA SER A 28 1.16 4.49 -3.01
C SER A 28 1.99 3.44 -2.28
N THR A 29 3.09 3.07 -2.90
CA THR A 29 4.01 2.07 -2.38
C THR A 29 5.46 2.50 -2.63
N ILE A 30 6.32 2.30 -1.62
CA ILE A 30 7.78 2.45 -1.72
C ILE A 30 8.43 1.13 -1.33
N LEU A 31 9.36 0.66 -2.15
CA LEU A 31 10.17 -0.53 -1.89
C LEU A 31 11.57 -0.11 -1.47
N VAL A 32 12.00 -0.55 -0.30
CA VAL A 32 13.26 -0.15 0.34
C VAL A 32 14.12 -1.37 0.62
N ALA A 33 15.37 -1.34 0.20
CA ALA A 33 16.37 -2.36 0.49
C ALA A 33 17.49 -1.74 1.34
N ASN A 34 17.69 -2.25 2.56
CA ASN A 34 18.72 -1.76 3.48
C ASN A 34 18.79 -0.22 3.56
N ASP A 35 17.65 0.42 3.90
CA ASP A 35 17.52 1.88 4.02
C ASP A 35 17.76 2.69 2.73
N LYS A 36 17.70 2.02 1.57
CA LYS A 36 17.78 2.64 0.24
C LYS A 36 16.53 2.32 -0.57
N GLU A 37 15.87 3.34 -1.08
CA GLU A 37 14.76 3.16 -2.01
C GLU A 37 15.24 2.49 -3.30
N ILE A 38 14.54 1.44 -3.72
CA ILE A 38 14.78 0.73 -4.98
C ILE A 38 13.58 0.75 -5.93
N GLY A 39 12.45 1.29 -5.47
CA GLY A 39 11.25 1.47 -6.31
C GLY A 39 10.17 2.25 -5.58
N ARG A 40 9.37 2.98 -6.36
CA ARG A 40 8.16 3.65 -5.88
C ARG A 40 7.06 3.63 -6.95
N GLY A 41 5.82 3.69 -6.53
CA GLY A 41 4.69 3.74 -7.44
C GLY A 41 3.38 4.09 -6.74
N VAL A 42 2.46 4.59 -7.53
CA VAL A 42 1.07 4.83 -7.12
C VAL A 42 0.18 3.78 -7.75
N THR A 43 -0.99 3.59 -7.17
CA THR A 43 -2.07 2.84 -7.83
C THR A 43 -2.37 3.48 -9.20
N ALA A 44 -2.76 2.66 -10.17
CA ALA A 44 -3.03 3.09 -11.54
C ALA A 44 -4.39 2.56 -12.06
N ASN A 45 -5.31 2.24 -11.14
CA ASN A 45 -6.59 1.62 -11.48
C ASN A 45 -7.47 2.52 -12.36
N VAL A 46 -7.49 3.83 -12.10
CA VAL A 46 -8.26 4.80 -12.88
C VAL A 46 -7.59 5.04 -14.23
N ARG A 47 -6.29 5.31 -14.22
CA ARG A 47 -5.50 5.66 -15.42
C ARG A 47 -5.39 4.51 -16.41
N GLU A 48 -5.19 3.28 -15.92
CA GLU A 48 -5.04 2.10 -16.78
C GLU A 48 -6.36 1.35 -17.01
N GLY A 49 -7.43 1.74 -16.32
CA GLY A 49 -8.73 1.09 -16.42
C GLY A 49 -8.75 -0.35 -15.92
N GLY A 50 -7.81 -0.72 -15.04
CA GLY A 50 -7.62 -2.09 -14.56
C GLY A 50 -7.71 -2.21 -13.05
N VAL A 51 -8.49 -3.16 -12.55
CA VAL A 51 -8.71 -3.37 -11.11
C VAL A 51 -7.51 -3.99 -10.37
N ILE A 52 -6.46 -4.40 -11.05
CA ILE A 52 -5.27 -5.03 -10.48
C ILE A 52 -4.00 -4.17 -10.57
N ALA A 53 -4.11 -2.94 -11.05
CA ALA A 53 -2.98 -2.01 -11.17
C ALA A 53 -2.62 -1.36 -9.82
N HIS A 54 -2.46 -2.19 -8.79
CA HIS A 54 -2.11 -1.77 -7.45
C HIS A 54 -0.66 -1.29 -7.37
N GLY A 55 -0.40 -0.29 -6.53
CA GLY A 55 0.93 0.30 -6.36
C GLY A 55 1.99 -0.74 -5.98
N GLU A 56 1.65 -1.67 -5.10
CA GLU A 56 2.53 -2.75 -4.65
C GLU A 56 2.94 -3.66 -5.82
N LEU A 57 1.97 -4.10 -6.63
CA LEU A 57 2.27 -4.93 -7.81
C LEU A 57 3.13 -4.19 -8.81
N ASN A 58 2.78 -2.93 -9.10
CA ASN A 58 3.53 -2.11 -10.06
C ASN A 58 4.99 -1.97 -9.64
N VAL A 59 5.24 -1.72 -8.35
CA VAL A 59 6.60 -1.59 -7.81
C VAL A 59 7.36 -2.90 -7.85
N LEU A 60 6.75 -4.01 -7.40
CA LEU A 60 7.37 -5.33 -7.40
C LEU A 60 7.69 -5.82 -8.82
N LEU A 61 6.77 -5.62 -9.77
CA LEU A 61 6.99 -5.96 -11.18
C LEU A 61 8.10 -5.11 -11.81
N ALA A 62 8.17 -3.81 -11.48
CA ALA A 62 9.23 -2.93 -11.97
C ALA A 62 10.60 -3.28 -11.40
N ALA A 63 10.67 -3.71 -10.15
CA ALA A 63 11.91 -4.13 -9.50
C ALA A 63 12.48 -5.43 -10.08
N LYS A 64 11.65 -6.28 -10.71
CA LYS A 64 12.08 -7.51 -11.39
C LYS A 64 12.96 -8.39 -10.49
N ARG A 65 14.13 -8.83 -11.02
CA ARG A 65 15.08 -9.68 -10.27
C ARG A 65 15.85 -8.93 -9.17
N GLN A 66 15.77 -7.60 -9.12
CA GLN A 66 16.46 -6.82 -8.09
C GLN A 66 15.99 -7.20 -6.69
N VAL A 67 14.73 -7.60 -6.51
CA VAL A 67 14.20 -8.08 -5.22
C VAL A 67 14.97 -9.28 -4.64
N PHE A 68 15.64 -10.09 -5.47
CA PHE A 68 16.41 -11.25 -5.04
C PHE A 68 17.91 -10.96 -4.86
N SER A 69 18.40 -9.84 -5.37
CA SER A 69 19.83 -9.48 -5.35
C SER A 69 20.15 -8.23 -4.53
N CYS A 70 19.13 -7.55 -4.00
CA CYS A 70 19.31 -6.37 -3.17
C CYS A 70 19.82 -6.73 -1.76
N GLU A 71 20.39 -5.74 -1.09
CA GLU A 71 20.72 -5.84 0.33
C GLU A 71 19.47 -5.94 1.19
N ARG A 72 19.56 -6.68 2.28
CA ARG A 72 18.44 -6.89 3.22
C ARG A 72 18.53 -5.93 4.42
N PRO A 73 17.42 -5.63 5.10
CA PRO A 73 16.07 -6.12 4.81
C PRO A 73 15.43 -5.45 3.59
N LEU A 74 14.54 -6.20 2.89
CA LEU A 74 13.66 -5.68 1.86
C LEU A 74 12.31 -5.34 2.49
N VAL A 75 11.96 -4.06 2.52
CA VAL A 75 10.76 -3.55 3.19
C VAL A 75 9.82 -2.90 2.17
N LEU A 76 8.56 -3.28 2.22
CA LEU A 76 7.49 -2.69 1.42
C LEU A 76 6.68 -1.73 2.30
N TYR A 77 6.70 -0.43 1.99
CA TYR A 77 5.86 0.58 2.61
C TYR A 77 4.68 0.87 1.69
N THR A 78 3.47 0.69 2.17
CA THR A 78 2.24 0.98 1.41
C THR A 78 1.27 1.77 2.27
N THR A 79 0.61 2.79 1.72
CA THR A 79 -0.24 3.69 2.50
C THR A 79 -1.55 3.05 2.93
N LEU A 80 -2.01 2.01 2.22
CA LEU A 80 -3.16 1.19 2.60
C LEU A 80 -2.70 -0.25 2.88
N GLU A 81 -3.38 -0.96 3.80
CA GLU A 81 -3.15 -2.38 4.03
C GLU A 81 -3.20 -3.17 2.72
N PRO A 82 -2.17 -3.97 2.39
CA PRO A 82 -2.15 -4.71 1.14
C PRO A 82 -3.27 -5.74 1.09
N CYS A 83 -3.98 -5.82 -0.03
CA CYS A 83 -4.94 -6.88 -0.27
C CYS A 83 -4.25 -8.25 -0.41
N ILE A 84 -5.02 -9.34 -0.41
CA ILE A 84 -4.45 -10.71 -0.47
C ILE A 84 -3.59 -10.96 -1.72
N MET A 85 -3.90 -10.31 -2.85
CA MET A 85 -3.11 -10.39 -4.08
C MET A 85 -1.73 -9.76 -3.89
N CYS A 86 -1.67 -8.55 -3.32
CA CYS A 86 -0.43 -7.82 -3.06
C CYS A 86 0.41 -8.50 -1.98
N LEU A 87 -0.23 -9.01 -0.92
CA LEU A 87 0.45 -9.81 0.11
C LEU A 87 1.11 -11.06 -0.51
N GLY A 88 0.37 -11.80 -1.35
CA GLY A 88 0.92 -12.96 -2.05
C GLY A 88 2.11 -12.61 -2.94
N ALA A 89 2.03 -11.51 -3.69
CA ALA A 89 3.13 -11.03 -4.52
C ALA A 89 4.36 -10.63 -3.69
N ALA A 90 4.17 -9.95 -2.56
CA ALA A 90 5.25 -9.58 -1.65
C ALA A 90 5.97 -10.81 -1.08
N ILE A 91 5.21 -11.84 -0.68
CA ILE A 91 5.75 -13.13 -0.20
C ILE A 91 6.59 -13.80 -1.29
N GLU A 92 6.09 -13.89 -2.52
CA GLU A 92 6.83 -14.51 -3.64
C GLU A 92 8.09 -13.72 -4.03
N CYS A 93 8.08 -12.38 -3.84
CA CYS A 93 9.25 -11.53 -4.04
C CYS A 93 10.25 -11.57 -2.86
N GLY A 94 9.93 -12.29 -1.78
CA GLY A 94 10.78 -12.40 -0.59
C GLY A 94 10.92 -11.07 0.17
N VAL A 95 9.84 -10.30 0.28
CA VAL A 95 9.79 -9.12 1.15
C VAL A 95 9.94 -9.56 2.59
N ASP A 96 10.83 -8.92 3.36
CA ASP A 96 11.09 -9.27 4.76
C ASP A 96 10.09 -8.59 5.71
N LYS A 97 9.63 -7.39 5.34
CA LYS A 97 8.71 -6.61 6.17
C LYS A 97 7.74 -5.81 5.29
N ILE A 98 6.48 -5.77 5.70
CA ILE A 98 5.45 -4.89 5.14
C ILE A 98 5.05 -3.89 6.22
N VAL A 99 5.04 -2.61 5.89
CA VAL A 99 4.55 -1.53 6.75
C VAL A 99 3.42 -0.83 6.04
N TYR A 100 2.27 -0.68 6.70
CA TYR A 100 1.16 0.06 6.12
C TYR A 100 0.62 1.13 7.08
N ALA A 101 -0.02 2.17 6.51
CA ALA A 101 -0.62 3.23 7.30
C ALA A 101 -2.04 2.86 7.74
N MET A 102 -2.99 2.87 6.84
CA MET A 102 -4.42 2.67 7.15
C MET A 102 -4.85 1.22 6.88
N PRO A 103 -5.65 0.60 7.76
CA PRO A 103 -6.22 -0.72 7.49
C PRO A 103 -7.26 -0.67 6.36
N ALA A 104 -7.30 -1.71 5.51
CA ALA A 104 -8.29 -1.89 4.46
C ALA A 104 -9.37 -2.87 4.93
N LEU A 105 -10.25 -2.43 5.82
CA LEU A 105 -11.24 -3.29 6.48
C LEU A 105 -12.09 -4.17 5.55
N PRO A 106 -12.47 -3.72 4.33
CA PRO A 106 -13.23 -4.57 3.41
C PRO A 106 -12.44 -5.73 2.80
N ASP A 107 -11.16 -5.52 2.48
CA ASP A 107 -10.38 -6.43 1.62
C ASP A 107 -8.90 -6.57 1.99
N GLY A 108 -8.52 -6.13 3.20
CA GLY A 108 -7.17 -6.26 3.73
C GLY A 108 -6.70 -7.71 3.81
N GLY A 109 -5.45 -7.92 3.42
CA GLY A 109 -4.83 -9.24 3.34
C GLY A 109 -4.07 -9.67 4.59
N ALA A 110 -3.69 -8.74 5.46
CA ALA A 110 -2.84 -9.03 6.61
C ALA A 110 -3.46 -10.07 7.57
N CYS A 111 -4.78 -10.04 7.76
CA CYS A 111 -5.50 -10.99 8.61
C CYS A 111 -5.47 -12.45 8.11
N TYR A 112 -5.09 -12.66 6.86
CA TYR A 112 -4.98 -14.00 6.26
C TYR A 112 -3.57 -14.58 6.32
N ALA A 113 -2.56 -13.80 6.68
CA ALA A 113 -1.16 -14.23 6.71
C ALA A 113 -0.97 -15.53 7.52
N ASP A 114 -1.52 -15.61 8.73
CA ASP A 114 -1.43 -16.79 9.61
C ASP A 114 -2.13 -18.04 9.07
N ARG A 115 -3.01 -17.87 8.08
CA ARG A 115 -3.79 -18.98 7.46
C ARG A 115 -3.14 -19.54 6.21
N MET A 116 -2.08 -18.92 5.71
CA MET A 116 -1.36 -19.38 4.52
C MET A 116 -0.54 -20.64 4.84
N ARG A 117 -1.00 -21.79 4.37
CA ARG A 117 -0.34 -23.08 4.61
C ARG A 117 0.89 -23.24 3.73
N GLY A 118 1.95 -23.82 4.30
CA GLY A 118 3.16 -24.19 3.55
C GLY A 118 4.13 -23.04 3.25
N ILE A 119 3.82 -21.80 3.66
CA ILE A 119 4.67 -20.63 3.42
C ILE A 119 4.96 -19.82 4.70
N LYS A 120 4.69 -20.38 5.88
CA LYS A 120 4.83 -19.66 7.16
C LYS A 120 6.18 -18.99 7.35
N GLU A 121 7.26 -19.63 6.90
CA GLU A 121 8.63 -19.14 7.02
C GLU A 121 8.93 -17.99 6.03
N LYS A 122 8.04 -17.76 5.05
CA LYS A 122 8.18 -16.71 4.04
C LYS A 122 7.27 -15.52 4.30
N ILE A 123 6.41 -15.60 5.32
CA ILE A 123 5.48 -14.51 5.64
C ILE A 123 6.31 -13.35 6.19
N PRO A 124 6.22 -12.14 5.60
CA PRO A 124 6.93 -10.98 6.10
C PRO A 124 6.44 -10.57 7.48
N GLU A 125 7.27 -9.86 8.24
CA GLU A 125 6.79 -9.07 9.37
C GLU A 125 5.75 -8.06 8.86
N ILE A 126 4.59 -7.95 9.51
CA ILE A 126 3.54 -7.02 9.10
C ILE A 126 3.30 -6.01 10.23
N VAL A 127 3.47 -4.73 9.93
CA VAL A 127 3.29 -3.62 10.87
C VAL A 127 2.27 -2.64 10.29
N GLY A 128 1.14 -2.47 10.96
CA GLY A 128 0.10 -1.53 10.57
C GLY A 128 0.03 -0.31 11.48
N GLY A 129 -0.71 0.73 11.04
CA GLY A 129 -0.99 1.92 11.84
C GLY A 129 0.11 2.99 11.83
N VAL A 130 1.08 2.90 10.92
CA VAL A 130 2.16 3.90 10.83
C VAL A 130 1.68 5.12 10.06
N LEU A 131 1.52 6.25 10.76
CA LEU A 131 0.92 7.49 10.23
C LEU A 131 -0.52 7.28 9.71
N GLU A 132 -1.29 6.48 10.40
CA GLU A 132 -2.66 6.10 10.04
C GLU A 132 -3.58 7.31 9.90
N THR A 133 -3.46 8.28 10.80
CA THR A 133 -4.27 9.50 10.78
C THR A 133 -3.99 10.35 9.54
N GLU A 134 -2.73 10.45 9.13
CA GLU A 134 -2.33 11.22 7.94
C GLU A 134 -2.92 10.60 6.67
N GLU A 135 -2.88 9.29 6.53
CA GLU A 135 -3.48 8.59 5.39
C GLU A 135 -5.00 8.70 5.40
N TYR A 136 -5.64 8.51 6.54
CA TYR A 136 -7.09 8.71 6.68
C TYR A 136 -7.52 10.11 6.24
N LEU A 137 -6.78 11.16 6.64
CA LEU A 137 -7.07 12.54 6.22
C LEU A 137 -6.89 12.73 4.71
N LEU A 138 -5.92 12.05 4.10
CA LEU A 138 -5.73 12.08 2.65
C LEU A 138 -6.89 11.38 1.92
N MET A 139 -7.37 10.24 2.42
CA MET A 139 -8.56 9.55 1.90
C MET A 139 -9.81 10.44 2.00
N LYS A 140 -10.00 11.15 3.11
CA LYS A 140 -11.10 12.11 3.24
C LYS A 140 -10.99 13.25 2.23
N LYS A 141 -9.82 13.82 2.06
CA LYS A 141 -9.55 14.85 1.06
C LYS A 141 -9.90 14.38 -0.36
N PHE A 142 -9.62 13.12 -0.69
CA PHE A 142 -10.02 12.55 -1.98
C PHE A 142 -11.54 12.61 -2.16
N ILE A 143 -12.32 12.18 -1.17
CA ILE A 143 -13.80 12.19 -1.22
C ILE A 143 -14.33 13.61 -1.37
N GLU A 144 -13.72 14.60 -0.70
CA GLU A 144 -14.14 16.01 -0.74
C GLU A 144 -13.81 16.70 -2.09
N THR A 145 -12.73 16.26 -2.76
CA THR A 145 -12.25 16.87 -4.01
C THR A 145 -12.70 16.14 -5.27
N HIS A 146 -13.21 14.93 -5.14
CA HIS A 146 -13.74 14.10 -6.23
C HIS A 146 -15.20 13.74 -5.93
N ASN A 147 -15.89 13.21 -6.93
CA ASN A 147 -17.28 12.81 -6.82
C ASN A 147 -17.51 11.45 -7.51
N GLU A 148 -18.75 11.00 -7.54
CA GLU A 148 -19.20 9.71 -8.08
C GLU A 148 -18.85 9.48 -9.56
N THR A 149 -18.40 10.50 -10.30
CA THR A 149 -17.93 10.33 -11.68
C THR A 149 -16.50 9.76 -11.72
N ASN A 150 -15.74 9.84 -10.62
CA ASN A 150 -14.46 9.17 -10.49
C ASN A 150 -14.70 7.69 -10.09
N PRO A 151 -14.20 6.71 -10.85
CA PRO A 151 -14.42 5.28 -10.56
C PRO A 151 -13.93 4.84 -9.17
N ALA A 152 -12.92 5.52 -8.63
CA ALA A 152 -12.34 5.21 -7.33
C ALA A 152 -13.15 5.76 -6.14
N TRP A 153 -14.06 6.72 -6.38
CA TRP A 153 -14.76 7.45 -5.31
C TRP A 153 -15.55 6.52 -4.39
N TYR A 154 -16.29 5.57 -4.95
CA TYR A 154 -17.10 4.63 -4.15
C TYR A 154 -16.25 3.78 -3.23
N TYR A 155 -15.11 3.28 -3.72
CA TYR A 155 -14.19 2.46 -2.93
C TYR A 155 -13.57 3.25 -1.78
N VAL A 156 -13.05 4.45 -2.05
CA VAL A 156 -12.46 5.31 -1.02
C VAL A 156 -13.50 5.73 0.01
N ASN A 157 -14.73 6.05 -0.43
CA ASN A 157 -15.84 6.39 0.47
C ASN A 157 -16.23 5.21 1.37
N GLN A 158 -16.21 3.98 0.83
CA GLN A 158 -16.44 2.78 1.64
C GLN A 158 -15.33 2.58 2.68
N LEU A 159 -14.06 2.66 2.29
CA LEU A 159 -12.90 2.55 3.20
C LEU A 159 -13.02 3.52 4.37
N VAL A 160 -13.28 4.79 4.09
CA VAL A 160 -13.41 5.83 5.11
C VAL A 160 -14.57 5.54 6.06
N ARG A 161 -15.74 5.16 5.54
CA ARG A 161 -16.94 4.87 6.36
C ARG A 161 -16.73 3.66 7.28
N GLU A 162 -16.10 2.59 6.78
CA GLU A 162 -15.82 1.39 7.57
C GLU A 162 -14.76 1.67 8.63
N TYR A 163 -13.73 2.43 8.28
CA TYR A 163 -12.74 2.88 9.24
C TYR A 163 -13.35 3.73 10.36
N GLU A 164 -14.17 4.74 10.04
CA GLU A 164 -14.88 5.56 11.04
C GLU A 164 -15.84 4.73 11.92
N ALA A 165 -16.42 3.68 11.36
CA ALA A 165 -17.28 2.77 12.13
C ALA A 165 -16.49 1.91 13.11
N SER A 166 -15.25 1.53 12.77
CA SER A 166 -14.37 0.72 13.63
C SER A 166 -13.83 1.48 14.84
N LEU A 167 -13.87 2.81 14.81
CA LEU A 167 -13.40 3.67 15.92
C LEU A 167 -14.45 3.90 17.03
N LYS A 168 -15.69 3.43 16.82
CA LYS A 168 -16.83 3.59 17.75
C LYS A 168 -16.98 2.39 18.68
#